data_397083dd029e99377776596a6089c097
#
_entry.id   397083dd029e99377776596a6089c097
#
_cell.length_a   1.000
_cell.length_b   1.000
_cell.length_c   1.000
_cell.angle_alpha   90.00
_cell.angle_beta   90.00
_cell.angle_gamma   90.00
#
_symmetry.space_group_name_H-M   'P 1'
#
loop_
_entity.id
_entity.type
_entity.pdbx_description
1 polymer ?
#
loop_
_entity_poly.entity_id
_entity_poly.type
_entity_poly.pdbx_seq_one_letter_code
_entity_poly.pdbx_strand_id
1 'polypeptide(L)'
;MGDLDLLERMRRTRSGWGEDDMDRLYRSFGFREITRSRAPHRVYVHPDYPDLRATVARKNSLPKGYATTAVRLIDKLLERQKAKGGTP
;
A
#
# COMPACT_ATOMS: atom_id res chain seq x y z
N MET A 1 -0.61 -11.19 -7.25
CA MET A 1 0.83 -10.92 -7.22
C MET A 1 1.09 -9.43 -7.32
N GLY A 2 1.93 -8.89 -6.46
CA GLY A 2 2.12 -7.46 -6.37
C GLY A 2 3.12 -6.89 -7.36
N ASP A 3 3.09 -5.58 -7.51
CA ASP A 3 4.04 -4.84 -8.36
C ASP A 3 5.35 -4.63 -7.59
N LEU A 4 6.22 -5.63 -7.66
CA LEU A 4 7.50 -5.61 -6.93
C LEU A 4 8.43 -4.51 -7.43
N ASP A 5 8.36 -4.18 -8.71
CA ASP A 5 9.18 -3.10 -9.26
C ASP A 5 8.80 -1.75 -8.64
N LEU A 6 7.51 -1.47 -8.58
CA LEU A 6 7.02 -0.23 -7.96
C LEU A 6 7.39 -0.18 -6.48
N LEU A 7 7.25 -1.30 -5.78
CA LEU A 7 7.61 -1.39 -4.37
C LEU A 7 9.10 -1.06 -4.17
N GLU A 8 9.98 -1.63 -4.99
CA GLU A 8 11.42 -1.38 -4.87
C GLU A 8 11.78 0.07 -5.19
N ARG A 9 11.09 0.66 -6.14
CA ARG A 9 11.31 2.08 -6.48
C ARG A 9 10.89 2.98 -5.32
N MET A 10 9.76 2.69 -4.67
CA MET A 10 9.34 3.43 -3.47
C MET A 10 10.29 3.22 -2.31
N ARG A 11 10.84 2.03 -2.18
CA ARG A 11 11.80 1.73 -1.13
C ARG A 11 13.06 2.59 -1.26
N ARG A 12 13.50 2.82 -2.49
CA ARG A 12 14.68 3.64 -2.78
C ARG A 12 14.42 5.12 -2.71
N THR A 13 13.24 5.55 -3.16
CA THR A 13 12.87 6.96 -3.29
C THR A 13 11.53 7.17 -2.62
N ARG A 14 11.51 7.91 -1.53
CA ARG A 14 10.29 8.09 -0.73
C ARG A 14 9.44 9.27 -1.16
N SER A 15 9.96 10.19 -1.96
CA SER A 15 9.25 11.37 -2.43
C SER A 15 8.89 11.28 -3.90
N GLY A 16 7.99 12.15 -4.34
CA GLY A 16 7.60 12.22 -5.75
C GLY A 16 6.45 11.29 -6.13
N TRP A 17 5.79 10.68 -5.17
CA TRP A 17 4.67 9.77 -5.43
C TRP A 17 3.34 10.47 -5.19
N GLY A 18 2.34 10.11 -6.01
CA GLY A 18 0.99 10.64 -5.86
C GLY A 18 -0.01 9.57 -5.44
N GLU A 19 -1.27 9.98 -5.30
CA GLU A 19 -2.32 9.05 -4.88
C GLU A 19 -2.50 7.90 -5.87
N ASP A 20 -2.31 8.16 -7.16
CA ASP A 20 -2.46 7.11 -8.18
C ASP A 20 -1.39 6.04 -8.04
N ASP A 21 -0.19 6.44 -7.66
CA ASP A 21 0.90 5.50 -7.42
C ASP A 21 0.59 4.62 -6.21
N MET A 22 0.05 5.21 -5.15
CA MET A 22 -0.36 4.46 -3.96
C MET A 22 -1.49 3.50 -4.28
N ASP A 23 -2.47 3.96 -5.06
CA ASP A 23 -3.58 3.12 -5.49
C ASP A 23 -3.07 1.89 -6.25
N ARG A 24 -2.20 2.12 -7.21
CA ARG A 24 -1.61 1.05 -8.01
C ARG A 24 -0.85 0.06 -7.12
N LEU A 25 -0.03 0.57 -6.22
CA LEU A 25 0.77 -0.28 -5.33
C LEU A 25 -0.12 -1.13 -4.44
N TYR A 26 -1.04 -0.51 -3.71
CA TYR A 26 -1.90 -1.23 -2.77
C TYR A 26 -2.77 -2.27 -3.49
N ARG A 27 -3.41 -1.89 -4.59
CA ARG A 27 -4.25 -2.84 -5.34
C ARG A 27 -3.44 -4.00 -5.89
N SER A 28 -2.22 -3.74 -6.34
CA SER A 28 -1.37 -4.81 -6.89
C SER A 28 -1.01 -5.86 -5.85
N PHE A 29 -1.04 -5.49 -4.56
CA PHE A 29 -0.77 -6.42 -3.47
C PHE A 29 -2.04 -6.92 -2.79
N GLY A 30 -3.19 -6.73 -3.40
CA GLY A 30 -4.44 -7.30 -2.93
C GLY A 30 -5.24 -6.45 -1.97
N PHE A 31 -4.81 -5.23 -1.69
CA PHE A 31 -5.61 -4.30 -0.89
C PHE A 31 -6.84 -3.85 -1.67
N ARG A 32 -7.92 -3.59 -0.95
CA ARG A 32 -9.15 -3.04 -1.51
C ARG A 32 -9.34 -1.63 -1.02
N GLU A 33 -9.84 -0.79 -1.90
CA GLU A 33 -10.22 0.57 -1.52
C GLU A 33 -11.62 0.54 -0.91
N ILE A 34 -11.75 1.07 0.30
CA ILE A 34 -13.02 1.17 1.01
C ILE A 34 -13.41 2.62 1.27
N THR A 35 -12.91 3.52 0.46
CA THR A 35 -13.14 4.96 0.60
C THR A 35 -14.61 5.28 0.47
N ARG A 36 -15.14 6.07 1.40
CA ARG A 36 -16.50 6.59 1.28
C ARG A 36 -16.53 7.71 0.25
N SER A 37 -17.66 7.84 -0.44
CA SER A 37 -17.87 8.93 -1.37
C SER A 37 -17.62 10.27 -0.67
N ARG A 38 -16.87 11.16 -1.31
CA ARG A 38 -16.51 12.49 -0.82
C ARG A 38 -15.58 12.51 0.39
N ALA A 39 -15.05 11.38 0.80
CA ALA A 39 -14.08 11.37 1.89
C ALA A 39 -12.81 12.12 1.46
N PRO A 40 -12.17 12.87 2.38
CA PRO A 40 -10.96 13.62 2.05
C PRO A 40 -9.74 12.73 1.83
N HIS A 41 -9.78 11.49 2.31
CA HIS A 41 -8.71 10.53 2.16
C HIS A 41 -9.25 9.24 1.56
N ARG A 42 -8.43 8.62 0.74
CA ARG A 42 -8.72 7.28 0.23
C ARG A 42 -8.25 6.27 1.28
N VAL A 43 -9.03 5.21 1.47
CA VAL A 43 -8.74 4.19 2.49
C VAL A 43 -8.59 2.84 1.83
N TYR A 44 -7.51 2.15 2.18
CA TYR A 44 -7.22 0.81 1.67
C TYR A 44 -7.08 -0.17 2.82
N VAL A 45 -7.60 -1.37 2.63
CA VAL A 45 -7.50 -2.44 3.63
C VAL A 45 -7.28 -3.76 2.91
N HIS A 46 -6.48 -4.63 3.53
CA HIS A 46 -6.30 -5.96 2.97
C HIS A 46 -7.39 -6.89 3.50
N PRO A 47 -8.13 -7.58 2.61
CA PRO A 47 -9.25 -8.41 3.05
C PRO A 47 -8.85 -9.59 3.95
N ASP A 48 -7.67 -10.14 3.74
CA ASP A 48 -7.18 -11.27 4.55
C ASP A 48 -6.51 -10.81 5.85
N TYR A 49 -6.11 -9.55 5.92
CA TYR A 49 -5.42 -8.98 7.09
C TYR A 49 -5.96 -7.58 7.37
N PRO A 50 -7.16 -7.50 7.96
CA PRO A 50 -7.87 -6.21 8.12
C PRO A 50 -7.13 -5.16 8.97
N ASP A 51 -6.14 -5.57 9.76
CA ASP A 51 -5.31 -4.64 10.50
C ASP A 51 -4.32 -3.89 9.61
N LEU A 52 -4.05 -4.42 8.41
CA LEU A 52 -3.23 -3.74 7.43
C LEU A 52 -4.12 -2.73 6.68
N ARG A 53 -4.08 -1.50 7.17
CA ARG A 53 -4.94 -0.43 6.69
C ARG A 53 -4.12 0.81 6.45
N ALA A 54 -4.45 1.54 5.39
CA ALA A 54 -3.76 2.77 5.03
C ALA A 54 -4.75 3.84 4.59
N THR A 55 -4.41 5.09 4.87
CA THR A 55 -5.14 6.23 4.33
C THR A 55 -4.19 7.01 3.42
N VAL A 56 -4.73 7.50 2.30
CA VAL A 56 -3.95 8.21 1.30
C VAL A 56 -4.67 9.52 0.97
N ALA A 57 -3.97 10.65 1.11
CA ALA A 57 -4.52 11.93 0.75
C ALA A 57 -4.75 12.01 -0.76
N ARG A 58 -5.78 12.76 -1.17
CA ARG A 58 -6.10 12.93 -2.59
C ARG A 58 -5.22 14.02 -3.19
N LYS A 59 -3.96 13.69 -3.43
CA LYS A 59 -2.97 14.64 -3.97
C LYS A 59 -2.08 13.96 -5.00
N ASN A 60 -1.63 14.75 -5.97
CA ASN A 60 -0.71 14.27 -6.98
C ASN A 60 0.72 14.14 -6.47
N SER A 61 1.03 14.82 -5.37
CA SER A 61 2.34 14.77 -4.75
C SER A 61 2.15 14.61 -3.24
N LEU A 62 2.59 13.48 -2.72
CA LEU A 62 2.40 13.12 -1.33
C LEU A 62 3.69 13.31 -0.53
N PRO A 63 3.59 13.68 0.76
CA PRO A 63 4.77 13.66 1.65
C PRO A 63 5.42 12.28 1.72
N LYS A 64 6.69 12.26 2.04
CA LYS A 64 7.50 11.02 2.11
C LYS A 64 6.89 9.96 3.02
N GLY A 65 6.22 10.35 4.07
CA GLY A 65 5.62 9.43 5.02
C GLY A 65 4.65 8.44 4.40
N TYR A 66 3.99 8.84 3.32
CA TYR A 66 3.05 7.92 2.64
C TYR A 66 3.78 6.75 1.99
N ALA A 67 4.92 6.99 1.37
CA ALA A 67 5.72 5.91 0.78
C ALA A 67 6.34 5.04 1.87
N THR A 68 6.80 5.65 2.95
CA THR A 68 7.35 4.90 4.09
C THR A 68 6.30 3.97 4.68
N THR A 69 5.08 4.48 4.87
CA THR A 69 3.96 3.68 5.37
C THR A 69 3.62 2.54 4.42
N ALA A 70 3.56 2.84 3.12
CA ALA A 70 3.21 1.83 2.12
C ALA A 70 4.24 0.69 2.10
N VAL A 71 5.51 1.03 2.08
CA VAL A 71 6.58 0.02 2.09
C VAL A 71 6.48 -0.84 3.35
N ARG A 72 6.28 -0.22 4.50
CA ARG A 72 6.15 -0.93 5.77
C ARG A 72 4.97 -1.89 5.79
N LEU A 73 3.81 -1.43 5.33
CA LEU A 73 2.60 -2.26 5.31
C LEU A 73 2.75 -3.44 4.36
N ILE A 74 3.30 -3.20 3.19
CA ILE A 74 3.47 -4.26 2.21
C ILE A 74 4.53 -5.26 2.67
N ASP A 75 5.60 -4.79 3.30
CA ASP A 75 6.58 -5.71 3.88
C ASP A 75 5.94 -6.61 4.94
N LYS A 76 5.06 -6.07 5.78
CA LYS A 76 4.31 -6.86 6.74
C LYS A 76 3.41 -7.88 6.05
N LEU A 77 2.73 -7.48 4.99
CA LEU A 77 1.88 -8.37 4.22
C LEU A 77 2.69 -9.54 3.65
N LEU A 78 3.80 -9.23 3.00
CA LEU A 78 4.65 -10.26 2.38
C LEU A 78 5.20 -11.23 3.43
N GLU A 79 5.58 -10.71 4.59
CA GLU A 79 6.06 -11.52 5.69
C GLU A 79 4.98 -12.47 6.19
N ARG A 80 3.75 -11.99 6.36
CA ARG A 80 2.62 -12.83 6.79
C ARG A 80 2.26 -13.87 5.75
N GLN A 81 2.27 -13.50 4.47
CA GLN A 81 1.98 -14.43 3.38
C GLN A 81 3.03 -15.51 3.30
N LYS A 82 4.29 -15.16 3.49
CA LYS A 82 5.38 -16.12 3.50
C LYS A 82 5.25 -17.11 4.66
N ALA A 83 4.95 -16.61 5.85
CA ALA A 83 4.78 -17.45 7.03
C ALA A 83 3.61 -18.41 6.86
N LYS A 84 2.50 -17.93 6.29
CA LYS A 84 1.29 -18.74 6.11
C LYS A 84 1.44 -19.75 4.99
N GLY A 85 2.05 -19.37 3.88
CA GLY A 85 2.14 -20.19 2.69
C GLY A 85 3.45 -20.96 2.55
N GLY A 86 4.44 -20.62 3.36
CA GLY A 86 5.77 -21.21 3.25
C GLY A 86 6.00 -22.49 4.06
N THR A 87 4.97 -22.96 4.71
CA THR A 87 5.09 -24.18 5.52
C THR A 87 5.14 -25.38 4.61
N PRO A 88 6.16 -26.17 4.70
CA PRO A 88 6.23 -27.41 3.92
C PRO A 88 5.16 -28.39 4.35
#